data_84664bd6d0c78ae4fa2b75303e312485
#
_entry.id   84664bd6d0c78ae4fa2b75303e312485
#
_cell.length_a   1.000
_cell.length_b   1.000
_cell.length_c   1.000
_cell.angle_alpha   90.00
_cell.angle_beta   90.00
_cell.angle_gamma   90.00
#
_symmetry.space_group_name_H-M   'P 1'
#
loop_
_entity.id
_entity.type
_entity.pdbx_description
1 polymer ?
#
loop_
_entity_poly.entity_id
_entity_poly.type
_entity_poly.pdbx_seq_one_letter_code
_entity_poly.pdbx_strand_id
1 'polypeptide(L)'
;MAFRSVGTNLSRMYVDGVSGLAEDLGALKRSEPDFVEVWPQNLGVILGGRLDTNRLRAVGELLLEAELAYTVHAPLEINLMDLTSHGLQRDVLDASLRFAKGIGAEVVVCHAGQRIGARDARHSMGDQLSAERSALWEAGDLAGELGVTIAVENYYPEQPILRGAVYDYSVWPSQLAEQISTVDHPAVGICLDVGHAALAAGFFGFDFIEECAAIAPLVRHVHLHDNLQRTNVTGEPQVSEHTAYGLGDLHLPPGRGTIPLEDLFRRIEFPEKPSCCVELSPELFYSVSEALHAARELGLAVAPRERVPA
;
A
#
# COMPACT_ATOMS: atom_id res chain seq x y z
N MET A 1 -17.15 13.39 0.78
CA MET A 1 -16.42 12.12 1.02
C MET A 1 -14.93 12.36 0.84
N ALA A 2 -14.10 11.87 1.77
CA ALA A 2 -12.64 11.93 1.66
C ALA A 2 -12.13 11.07 0.50
N PHE A 3 -12.78 9.95 0.22
CA PHE A 3 -12.39 8.98 -0.79
C PHE A 3 -13.27 9.06 -2.04
N ARG A 4 -12.68 8.75 -3.21
CA ARG A 4 -13.43 8.60 -4.48
C ARG A 4 -14.08 7.22 -4.59
N SER A 5 -13.47 6.19 -3.99
CA SER A 5 -13.90 4.80 -3.99
C SER A 5 -13.34 4.06 -2.78
N VAL A 6 -14.03 3.01 -2.33
CA VAL A 6 -13.63 2.17 -1.18
C VAL A 6 -13.62 0.71 -1.61
N GLY A 7 -12.46 0.08 -1.57
CA GLY A 7 -12.23 -1.31 -1.94
C GLY A 7 -11.62 -2.13 -0.82
N THR A 8 -11.21 -3.34 -1.12
CA THR A 8 -10.51 -4.24 -0.20
C THR A 8 -9.44 -5.05 -0.93
N ASN A 9 -8.50 -5.60 -0.18
CA ASN A 9 -7.42 -6.42 -0.71
C ASN A 9 -7.84 -7.89 -0.94
N LEU A 10 -7.12 -8.58 -1.83
CA LEU A 10 -7.11 -10.02 -2.02
C LEU A 10 -5.67 -10.51 -1.95
N SER A 11 -5.17 -10.69 -0.73
CA SER A 11 -3.77 -11.04 -0.45
C SER A 11 -3.49 -12.55 -0.41
N ARG A 12 -4.51 -13.41 -0.65
CA ARG A 12 -4.34 -14.86 -0.69
C ARG A 12 -3.38 -15.28 -1.81
N MET A 13 -2.52 -16.24 -1.49
CA MET A 13 -1.60 -16.84 -2.45
C MET A 13 -2.26 -18.05 -3.17
N TYR A 14 -2.15 -18.08 -4.51
CA TYR A 14 -2.74 -19.13 -5.36
C TYR A 14 -1.64 -20.03 -5.95
N VAL A 15 -1.00 -20.84 -5.08
CA VAL A 15 0.14 -21.71 -5.44
C VAL A 15 -0.26 -22.91 -6.30
N ASP A 16 -1.46 -23.44 -6.12
CA ASP A 16 -1.96 -24.64 -6.81
C ASP A 16 -2.76 -24.33 -8.09
N GLY A 17 -2.46 -23.21 -8.73
CA GLY A 17 -3.23 -22.72 -9.86
C GLY A 17 -4.21 -21.61 -9.45
N VAL A 18 -5.20 -21.34 -10.30
CA VAL A 18 -6.20 -20.28 -10.09
C VAL A 18 -7.56 -20.80 -9.61
N SER A 19 -7.63 -22.07 -9.19
CA SER A 19 -8.91 -22.75 -8.90
C SER A 19 -9.75 -22.09 -7.81
N GLY A 20 -9.14 -21.43 -6.83
CA GLY A 20 -9.84 -20.70 -5.77
C GLY A 20 -10.13 -19.24 -6.09
N LEU A 21 -9.51 -18.67 -7.13
CA LEU A 21 -9.58 -17.24 -7.42
C LEU A 21 -11.01 -16.78 -7.76
N ALA A 22 -11.71 -17.51 -8.60
CA ALA A 22 -13.08 -17.17 -8.99
C ALA A 22 -14.04 -17.22 -7.80
N GLU A 23 -13.87 -18.18 -6.88
CA GLU A 23 -14.67 -18.31 -5.67
C GLU A 23 -14.42 -17.12 -4.72
N ASP A 24 -13.15 -16.76 -4.50
CA ASP A 24 -12.76 -15.67 -3.62
C ASP A 24 -13.24 -14.32 -4.19
N LEU A 25 -13.08 -14.09 -5.51
CA LEU A 25 -13.61 -12.89 -6.17
C LEU A 25 -15.14 -12.81 -6.06
N GLY A 26 -15.83 -13.95 -6.26
CA GLY A 26 -17.29 -14.02 -6.07
C GLY A 26 -17.71 -13.76 -4.62
N ALA A 27 -16.91 -14.16 -3.64
CA ALA A 27 -17.15 -13.86 -2.23
C ALA A 27 -16.97 -12.36 -1.94
N LEU A 28 -15.89 -11.75 -2.43
CA LEU A 28 -15.64 -10.33 -2.28
C LEU A 28 -16.72 -9.48 -3.00
N LYS A 29 -17.13 -9.86 -4.21
CA LYS A 29 -18.19 -9.15 -4.95
C LYS A 29 -19.49 -9.03 -4.16
N ARG A 30 -19.84 -10.04 -3.33
CA ARG A 30 -21.02 -10.00 -2.44
C ARG A 30 -20.93 -8.95 -1.31
N SER A 31 -19.72 -8.49 -1.00
CA SER A 31 -19.49 -7.40 -0.03
C SER A 31 -19.56 -6.03 -0.67
N GLU A 32 -19.80 -5.96 -1.98
CA GLU A 32 -19.96 -4.73 -2.77
C GLU A 32 -18.80 -3.73 -2.61
N PRO A 33 -17.52 -4.15 -2.78
CA PRO A 33 -16.40 -3.23 -2.84
C PRO A 33 -16.46 -2.45 -4.16
N ASP A 34 -15.98 -1.20 -4.16
CA ASP A 34 -15.86 -0.42 -5.39
C ASP A 34 -14.70 -0.95 -6.26
N PHE A 35 -13.70 -1.59 -5.66
CA PHE A 35 -12.60 -2.28 -6.33
C PHE A 35 -11.99 -3.36 -5.43
N VAL A 36 -11.17 -4.25 -6.02
CA VAL A 36 -10.36 -5.22 -5.29
C VAL A 36 -8.88 -4.99 -5.62
N GLU A 37 -8.05 -4.89 -4.58
CA GLU A 37 -6.61 -4.83 -4.75
C GLU A 37 -6.02 -6.23 -4.85
N VAL A 38 -5.29 -6.49 -5.93
CA VAL A 38 -4.71 -7.79 -6.23
C VAL A 38 -3.18 -7.73 -6.26
N TRP A 39 -2.57 -8.83 -5.87
CA TRP A 39 -1.12 -8.95 -5.73
C TRP A 39 -0.57 -9.88 -6.83
N PRO A 40 0.11 -9.37 -7.86
CA PRO A 40 0.57 -10.15 -9.00
C PRO A 40 1.50 -11.31 -8.62
N GLN A 41 2.33 -11.15 -7.57
CA GLN A 41 3.17 -12.22 -7.04
C GLN A 41 2.34 -13.37 -6.45
N ASN A 42 1.23 -13.09 -5.79
CA ASN A 42 0.34 -14.11 -5.23
C ASN A 42 -0.48 -14.83 -6.30
N LEU A 43 -0.66 -14.18 -7.44
CA LEU A 43 -1.28 -14.75 -8.64
C LEU A 43 -0.28 -15.50 -9.53
N GLY A 44 1.02 -15.38 -9.25
CA GLY A 44 2.10 -16.03 -10.00
C GLY A 44 2.27 -15.51 -11.44
N VAL A 45 1.91 -14.25 -11.71
CA VAL A 45 1.96 -13.65 -13.05
C VAL A 45 3.29 -12.96 -13.37
N ILE A 46 4.14 -12.75 -12.37
CA ILE A 46 5.48 -12.16 -12.55
C ILE A 46 6.53 -13.19 -12.17
N LEU A 47 7.48 -13.42 -13.05
CA LEU A 47 8.60 -14.33 -12.86
C LEU A 47 9.91 -13.67 -13.33
N GLY A 48 10.82 -13.41 -12.40
CA GLY A 48 12.13 -12.81 -12.71
C GLY A 48 12.01 -11.45 -13.42
N GLY A 49 11.10 -10.59 -13.00
CA GLY A 49 10.85 -9.26 -13.59
C GLY A 49 10.08 -9.28 -14.90
N ARG A 50 9.49 -10.41 -15.28
CA ARG A 50 8.76 -10.56 -16.54
C ARG A 50 7.37 -11.15 -16.31
N LEU A 51 6.40 -10.73 -17.12
CA LEU A 51 5.08 -11.33 -17.13
C LEU A 51 5.12 -12.74 -17.74
N ASP A 52 4.60 -13.72 -17.00
CA ASP A 52 4.28 -15.03 -17.55
C ASP A 52 2.99 -14.92 -18.37
N THR A 53 3.11 -14.95 -19.70
CA THR A 53 1.99 -14.72 -20.61
C THR A 53 0.88 -15.79 -20.52
N ASN A 54 1.23 -17.02 -20.17
CA ASN A 54 0.25 -18.10 -20.02
C ASN A 54 -0.54 -17.91 -18.71
N ARG A 55 0.17 -17.63 -17.63
CA ARG A 55 -0.44 -17.38 -16.32
C ARG A 55 -1.28 -16.11 -16.36
N LEU A 56 -0.76 -15.04 -16.97
CA LEU A 56 -1.47 -13.77 -17.16
C LEU A 56 -2.80 -13.96 -17.88
N ARG A 57 -2.83 -14.80 -18.95
CA ARG A 57 -4.08 -15.07 -19.67
C ARG A 57 -5.11 -15.76 -18.76
N ALA A 58 -4.72 -16.84 -18.08
CA ALA A 58 -5.62 -17.60 -17.21
C ALA A 58 -6.15 -16.74 -16.03
N VAL A 59 -5.29 -15.92 -15.41
CA VAL A 59 -5.67 -15.01 -14.34
C VAL A 59 -6.53 -13.87 -14.87
N GLY A 60 -6.13 -13.25 -15.99
CA GLY A 60 -6.84 -12.13 -16.59
C GLY A 60 -8.28 -12.46 -17.01
N GLU A 61 -8.51 -13.66 -17.56
CA GLU A 61 -9.85 -14.13 -17.89
C GLU A 61 -10.75 -14.17 -16.64
N LEU A 62 -10.26 -14.73 -15.52
CA LEU A 62 -11.03 -14.81 -14.26
C LEU A 62 -11.29 -13.43 -13.64
N LEU A 63 -10.28 -12.53 -13.67
CA LEU A 63 -10.43 -11.16 -13.16
C LEU A 63 -11.46 -10.38 -13.99
N LEU A 64 -11.45 -10.52 -15.31
CA LEU A 64 -12.42 -9.87 -16.19
C LEU A 64 -13.85 -10.43 -16.01
N GLU A 65 -13.99 -11.77 -15.89
CA GLU A 65 -15.29 -12.43 -15.66
C GLU A 65 -15.92 -12.04 -14.33
N ALA A 66 -15.12 -11.67 -13.31
CA ALA A 66 -15.62 -11.22 -12.03
C ALA A 66 -16.35 -9.85 -12.09
N GLU A 67 -16.14 -9.07 -13.15
CA GLU A 67 -16.74 -7.73 -13.33
C GLU A 67 -16.53 -6.81 -12.12
N LEU A 68 -15.31 -6.80 -11.60
CA LEU A 68 -14.84 -5.92 -10.53
C LEU A 68 -13.84 -4.90 -11.11
N ALA A 69 -13.75 -3.73 -10.51
CA ALA A 69 -12.60 -2.85 -10.72
C ALA A 69 -11.42 -3.32 -9.86
N TYR A 70 -10.19 -2.92 -10.24
CA TYR A 70 -8.99 -3.38 -9.59
C TYR A 70 -8.01 -2.26 -9.28
N THR A 71 -7.24 -2.44 -8.22
CA THR A 71 -5.92 -1.84 -7.98
C THR A 71 -4.89 -2.96 -7.84
N VAL A 72 -3.62 -2.64 -7.88
CA VAL A 72 -2.54 -3.61 -7.81
C VAL A 72 -1.58 -3.23 -6.70
N HIS A 73 -1.25 -4.19 -5.82
CA HIS A 73 -0.12 -4.08 -4.93
C HIS A 73 1.07 -4.81 -5.53
N ALA A 74 2.10 -4.10 -5.94
CA ALA A 74 3.32 -4.68 -6.49
C ALA A 74 4.03 -5.59 -5.46
N PRO A 75 4.96 -6.47 -5.88
CA PRO A 75 5.71 -7.30 -4.94
C PRO A 75 6.35 -6.49 -3.80
N LEU A 76 6.15 -6.94 -2.56
CA LEU A 76 6.61 -6.25 -1.34
C LEU A 76 8.14 -6.06 -1.30
N GLU A 77 8.88 -6.93 -1.95
CA GLU A 77 10.35 -6.94 -1.97
C GLU A 77 10.94 -5.95 -3.00
N ILE A 78 10.11 -5.17 -3.71
CA ILE A 78 10.63 -4.10 -4.58
C ILE A 78 11.43 -3.12 -3.74
N ASN A 79 12.68 -2.89 -4.15
CA ASN A 79 13.57 -1.96 -3.49
C ASN A 79 14.39 -1.18 -4.53
N LEU A 80 13.86 -0.04 -4.94
CA LEU A 80 14.51 0.82 -5.95
C LEU A 80 15.79 1.50 -5.44
N MET A 81 16.08 1.42 -4.14
CA MET A 81 17.36 1.82 -3.54
C MET A 81 18.44 0.72 -3.63
N ASP A 82 18.08 -0.49 -4.07
CA ASP A 82 19.06 -1.59 -4.24
C ASP A 82 19.90 -1.42 -5.51
N LEU A 83 21.05 -0.78 -5.39
CA LEU A 83 21.97 -0.58 -6.51
C LEU A 83 22.61 -1.88 -7.02
N THR A 84 22.55 -2.97 -6.26
CA THR A 84 23.14 -4.26 -6.65
C THR A 84 22.25 -5.00 -7.65
N SER A 85 20.94 -4.93 -7.49
CA SER A 85 19.95 -5.56 -8.38
C SER A 85 18.99 -4.56 -9.03
N HIS A 86 19.38 -3.30 -9.18
CA HIS A 86 18.54 -2.18 -9.59
C HIS A 86 17.75 -2.45 -10.88
N GLY A 87 18.39 -3.08 -11.90
CA GLY A 87 17.69 -3.47 -13.13
C GLY A 87 16.54 -4.44 -12.88
N LEU A 88 16.72 -5.46 -12.03
CA LEU A 88 15.66 -6.41 -11.69
C LEU A 88 14.51 -5.72 -10.91
N GLN A 89 14.84 -4.82 -9.99
CA GLN A 89 13.84 -4.08 -9.22
C GLN A 89 12.92 -3.27 -10.15
N ARG A 90 13.51 -2.58 -11.13
CA ARG A 90 12.78 -1.84 -12.16
C ARG A 90 11.94 -2.75 -13.05
N ASP A 91 12.51 -3.87 -13.51
CA ASP A 91 11.79 -4.84 -14.35
C ASP A 91 10.55 -5.39 -13.63
N VAL A 92 10.62 -5.62 -12.32
CA VAL A 92 9.48 -6.08 -11.50
C VAL A 92 8.40 -5.00 -11.40
N LEU A 93 8.78 -3.73 -11.20
CA LEU A 93 7.82 -2.62 -11.17
C LEU A 93 7.17 -2.43 -12.54
N ASP A 94 7.93 -2.43 -13.62
CA ASP A 94 7.43 -2.34 -15.00
C ASP A 94 6.45 -3.48 -15.33
N ALA A 95 6.77 -4.71 -14.91
CA ALA A 95 5.88 -5.85 -15.07
C ALA A 95 4.56 -5.66 -14.28
N SER A 96 4.62 -5.07 -13.07
CA SER A 96 3.44 -4.76 -12.26
C SER A 96 2.56 -3.69 -12.92
N LEU A 97 3.16 -2.64 -13.49
CA LEU A 97 2.44 -1.60 -14.26
C LEU A 97 1.74 -2.19 -15.51
N ARG A 98 2.43 -3.06 -16.25
CA ARG A 98 1.85 -3.73 -17.43
C ARG A 98 0.76 -4.73 -17.05
N PHE A 99 0.90 -5.42 -15.92
CA PHE A 99 -0.16 -6.26 -15.36
C PHE A 99 -1.38 -5.41 -15.02
N ALA A 100 -1.20 -4.30 -14.29
CA ALA A 100 -2.27 -3.37 -13.94
C ALA A 100 -3.03 -2.89 -15.17
N LYS A 101 -2.31 -2.47 -16.21
CA LYS A 101 -2.94 -2.12 -17.51
C LYS A 101 -3.74 -3.26 -18.11
N GLY A 102 -3.21 -4.49 -18.04
CA GLY A 102 -3.86 -5.69 -18.62
C GLY A 102 -5.19 -6.04 -17.97
N ILE A 103 -5.40 -5.68 -16.71
CA ILE A 103 -6.64 -5.91 -15.96
C ILE A 103 -7.47 -4.64 -15.75
N GLY A 104 -7.06 -3.50 -16.33
CA GLY A 104 -7.76 -2.23 -16.23
C GLY A 104 -7.63 -1.54 -14.85
N ALA A 105 -6.60 -1.88 -14.07
CA ALA A 105 -6.34 -1.22 -12.79
C ALA A 105 -5.74 0.19 -13.00
N GLU A 106 -6.14 1.14 -12.16
CA GLU A 106 -5.73 2.54 -12.26
C GLU A 106 -4.58 2.90 -11.31
N VAL A 107 -4.32 2.09 -10.28
CA VAL A 107 -3.30 2.35 -9.26
C VAL A 107 -2.42 1.12 -9.09
N VAL A 108 -1.11 1.34 -8.98
CA VAL A 108 -0.12 0.36 -8.53
C VAL A 108 0.54 0.91 -7.27
N VAL A 109 0.33 0.23 -6.15
CA VAL A 109 1.04 0.48 -4.90
C VAL A 109 2.39 -0.23 -4.93
N CYS A 110 3.45 0.42 -4.45
CA CYS A 110 4.73 -0.21 -4.18
C CYS A 110 5.37 0.39 -2.93
N HIS A 111 6.13 -0.41 -2.20
CA HIS A 111 6.88 0.08 -1.04
C HIS A 111 7.99 1.04 -1.46
N ALA A 112 8.34 1.97 -0.57
CA ALA A 112 9.53 2.78 -0.69
C ALA A 112 10.80 1.93 -0.58
N GLY A 113 11.90 2.43 -1.11
CA GLY A 113 13.18 1.73 -1.05
C GLY A 113 13.79 1.73 0.34
N GLN A 114 14.57 0.68 0.61
CA GLN A 114 15.23 0.45 1.89
C GLN A 114 16.74 0.30 1.73
N ARG A 115 17.50 0.77 2.73
CA ARG A 115 18.92 0.53 2.85
C ARG A 115 19.19 -0.68 3.75
N ILE A 116 19.81 -1.74 3.22
CA ILE A 116 20.21 -2.92 3.99
C ILE A 116 21.68 -2.78 4.38
N GLY A 117 21.95 -2.56 5.67
CA GLY A 117 23.22 -2.09 6.19
C GLY A 117 24.47 -2.77 5.64
N ALA A 118 24.61 -4.10 5.78
CA ALA A 118 25.80 -4.82 5.33
C ALA A 118 25.91 -4.92 3.80
N ARG A 119 24.79 -5.11 3.09
CA ARG A 119 24.72 -5.21 1.62
C ARG A 119 25.10 -3.90 0.95
N ASP A 120 24.58 -2.81 1.49
CA ASP A 120 24.65 -1.49 0.86
C ASP A 120 25.78 -0.62 1.38
N ALA A 121 26.67 -1.19 2.21
CA ALA A 121 27.77 -0.46 2.84
C ALA A 121 28.72 0.27 1.88
N ARG A 122 28.75 -0.14 0.60
CA ARG A 122 29.59 0.46 -0.45
C ARG A 122 28.97 1.69 -1.11
N HIS A 123 27.70 1.94 -0.89
CA HIS A 123 26.94 3.01 -1.52
C HIS A 123 26.58 4.09 -0.50
N SER A 124 26.56 5.34 -0.93
CA SER A 124 26.06 6.40 -0.07
C SER A 124 24.52 6.38 -0.03
N MET A 125 23.93 6.88 1.04
CA MET A 125 22.48 7.07 1.13
C MET A 125 21.97 8.00 0.00
N GLY A 126 22.73 9.05 -0.31
CA GLY A 126 22.40 9.99 -1.37
C GLY A 126 22.33 9.33 -2.75
N ASP A 127 23.26 8.41 -3.07
CA ASP A 127 23.24 7.67 -4.33
C ASP A 127 22.01 6.75 -4.43
N GLN A 128 21.66 6.07 -3.33
CA GLN A 128 20.50 5.18 -3.27
C GLN A 128 19.18 5.95 -3.41
N LEU A 129 19.00 7.03 -2.68
CA LEU A 129 17.83 7.90 -2.81
C LEU A 129 17.73 8.53 -4.22
N SER A 130 18.87 8.90 -4.82
CA SER A 130 18.90 9.41 -6.19
C SER A 130 18.52 8.35 -7.22
N ALA A 131 18.97 7.11 -7.04
CA ALA A 131 18.61 6.00 -7.91
C ALA A 131 17.14 5.67 -7.85
N GLU A 132 16.55 5.66 -6.65
CA GLU A 132 15.11 5.47 -6.47
C GLU A 132 14.31 6.58 -7.16
N ARG A 133 14.68 7.87 -6.97
CA ARG A 133 14.02 8.99 -7.67
C ARG A 133 14.04 8.82 -9.18
N SER A 134 15.22 8.47 -9.73
CA SER A 134 15.35 8.27 -11.18
C SER A 134 14.51 7.10 -11.66
N ALA A 135 14.48 5.97 -10.92
CA ALA A 135 13.67 4.82 -11.27
C ALA A 135 12.16 5.11 -11.19
N LEU A 136 11.72 5.83 -10.15
CA LEU A 136 10.32 6.25 -10.01
C LEU A 136 9.91 7.24 -11.12
N TRP A 137 10.81 8.14 -11.50
CA TRP A 137 10.54 9.07 -12.58
C TRP A 137 10.37 8.35 -13.93
N GLU A 138 11.29 7.42 -14.27
CA GLU A 138 11.20 6.61 -15.49
C GLU A 138 9.98 5.67 -15.48
N ALA A 139 9.69 5.04 -14.32
CA ALA A 139 8.48 4.23 -14.16
C ALA A 139 7.20 5.08 -14.25
N GLY A 140 7.26 6.33 -13.81
CA GLY A 140 6.19 7.33 -13.94
C GLY A 140 5.85 7.63 -15.39
N ASP A 141 6.85 7.79 -16.28
CA ASP A 141 6.63 7.94 -17.72
C ASP A 141 5.85 6.74 -18.28
N LEU A 142 6.29 5.50 -17.97
CA LEU A 142 5.58 4.29 -18.36
C LEU A 142 4.16 4.22 -17.78
N ALA A 143 4.00 4.55 -16.50
CA ALA A 143 2.69 4.55 -15.85
C ALA A 143 1.74 5.56 -16.53
N GLY A 144 2.22 6.76 -16.86
CA GLY A 144 1.48 7.78 -17.59
C GLY A 144 1.02 7.30 -18.97
N GLU A 145 1.91 6.64 -19.73
CA GLU A 145 1.56 6.02 -21.03
C GLU A 145 0.49 4.92 -20.89
N LEU A 146 0.53 4.16 -19.79
CA LEU A 146 -0.41 3.10 -19.50
C LEU A 146 -1.72 3.60 -18.89
N GLY A 147 -1.80 4.86 -18.46
CA GLY A 147 -2.95 5.41 -17.72
C GLY A 147 -3.07 4.86 -16.30
N VAL A 148 -1.93 4.61 -15.64
CA VAL A 148 -1.82 4.07 -14.29
C VAL A 148 -1.10 5.09 -13.40
N THR A 149 -1.42 5.13 -12.12
CA THR A 149 -0.72 5.92 -11.11
C THR A 149 0.11 5.00 -10.21
N ILE A 150 1.36 5.36 -9.97
CA ILE A 150 2.20 4.72 -8.94
C ILE A 150 1.93 5.42 -7.61
N ALA A 151 1.63 4.64 -6.58
CA ALA A 151 1.46 5.14 -5.22
C ALA A 151 2.52 4.49 -4.32
N VAL A 152 3.53 5.28 -3.92
CA VAL A 152 4.62 4.81 -3.06
C VAL A 152 4.17 4.82 -1.61
N GLU A 153 4.31 3.70 -0.93
CA GLU A 153 3.73 3.48 0.39
C GLU A 153 4.72 3.80 1.51
N ASN A 154 4.22 4.42 2.59
CA ASN A 154 4.95 4.58 3.85
C ASN A 154 4.99 3.26 4.62
N TYR A 155 6.08 3.04 5.35
CA TYR A 155 6.35 1.79 6.04
C TYR A 155 6.28 1.93 7.57
N TYR A 156 6.44 0.82 8.28
CA TYR A 156 6.40 0.75 9.75
C TYR A 156 7.67 0.15 10.33
N PRO A 157 7.97 0.36 11.64
CA PRO A 157 9.18 -0.17 12.28
C PRO A 157 9.05 -1.67 12.57
N GLU A 158 9.40 -2.50 11.58
CA GLU A 158 9.50 -3.95 11.73
C GLU A 158 10.86 -4.40 12.29
N GLN A 159 11.01 -5.69 12.59
CA GLN A 159 12.21 -6.23 13.27
C GLN A 159 13.56 -5.87 12.63
N PRO A 160 13.77 -5.93 11.32
CA PRO A 160 15.04 -5.52 10.73
C PRO A 160 15.38 -4.04 10.99
N ILE A 161 14.38 -3.16 10.97
CA ILE A 161 14.52 -1.74 11.26
C ILE A 161 14.81 -1.52 12.75
N LEU A 162 14.06 -2.18 13.64
CA LEU A 162 14.24 -2.11 15.09
C LEU A 162 15.63 -2.56 15.54
N ARG A 163 16.22 -3.52 14.83
CA ARG A 163 17.58 -4.02 15.09
C ARG A 163 18.68 -3.20 14.41
N GLY A 164 18.33 -2.16 13.65
CA GLY A 164 19.26 -1.34 12.90
C GLY A 164 19.92 -2.06 11.71
N ALA A 165 19.38 -3.21 11.27
CA ALA A 165 19.86 -3.95 10.11
C ALA A 165 19.39 -3.33 8.79
N VAL A 166 18.23 -2.68 8.82
CA VAL A 166 17.60 -1.97 7.71
C VAL A 166 17.32 -0.53 8.14
N TYR A 167 17.54 0.41 7.25
CA TYR A 167 17.07 1.78 7.37
C TYR A 167 16.03 2.01 6.27
N ASP A 168 14.84 2.45 6.70
CA ASP A 168 13.74 2.85 5.84
C ASP A 168 13.36 4.29 6.19
N TYR A 169 13.46 5.19 5.21
CA TYR A 169 13.12 6.59 5.41
C TYR A 169 11.61 6.80 5.46
N SER A 170 10.83 5.92 4.83
CA SER A 170 9.39 6.06 4.70
C SER A 170 8.61 5.73 5.97
N VAL A 171 9.27 5.21 7.01
CA VAL A 171 8.68 5.11 8.36
C VAL A 171 8.35 6.49 8.95
N TRP A 172 8.90 7.55 8.36
CA TRP A 172 8.56 8.94 8.61
C TRP A 172 7.80 9.47 7.40
N PRO A 173 6.46 9.59 7.46
CA PRO A 173 5.66 10.04 6.32
C PRO A 173 6.19 11.34 5.68
N SER A 174 6.63 12.31 6.48
CA SER A 174 7.22 13.56 5.99
C SER A 174 8.49 13.36 5.14
N GLN A 175 9.33 12.36 5.46
CA GLN A 175 10.51 12.03 4.64
C GLN A 175 10.11 11.39 3.30
N LEU A 176 9.05 10.57 3.29
CA LEU A 176 8.47 10.06 2.06
C LEU A 176 7.93 11.20 1.19
N ALA A 177 7.23 12.18 1.79
CA ALA A 177 6.74 13.35 1.06
C ALA A 177 7.89 14.15 0.42
N GLU A 178 9.01 14.34 1.13
CA GLU A 178 10.20 15.01 0.59
C GLU A 178 10.77 14.25 -0.62
N GLN A 179 10.89 12.93 -0.51
CA GLN A 179 11.42 12.08 -1.57
C GLN A 179 10.51 12.12 -2.82
N ILE A 180 9.19 11.93 -2.65
CA ILE A 180 8.24 11.91 -3.77
C ILE A 180 8.04 13.30 -4.38
N SER A 181 8.04 14.37 -3.58
CA SER A 181 8.05 15.73 -4.12
C SER A 181 9.27 16.01 -5.01
N THR A 182 10.42 15.38 -4.70
CA THR A 182 11.64 15.53 -5.49
C THR A 182 11.59 14.71 -6.78
N VAL A 183 10.79 13.61 -6.85
CA VAL A 183 10.51 12.90 -8.10
C VAL A 183 9.77 13.80 -9.07
N ASP A 184 8.81 14.59 -8.58
CA ASP A 184 8.04 15.60 -9.33
C ASP A 184 7.46 15.04 -10.65
N HIS A 185 6.74 13.91 -10.56
CA HIS A 185 6.12 13.27 -11.72
C HIS A 185 4.61 13.12 -11.53
N PRO A 186 3.76 13.52 -12.51
CA PRO A 186 2.29 13.55 -12.35
C PRO A 186 1.68 12.14 -12.12
N ALA A 187 2.30 11.07 -12.61
CA ALA A 187 1.85 9.69 -12.42
C ALA A 187 2.44 9.03 -11.17
N VAL A 188 3.19 9.76 -10.32
CA VAL A 188 3.78 9.24 -9.07
C VAL A 188 3.22 10.03 -7.89
N GLY A 189 2.69 9.33 -6.91
CA GLY A 189 2.19 9.89 -5.68
C GLY A 189 2.44 8.95 -4.50
N ILE A 190 1.70 9.12 -3.43
CA ILE A 190 1.86 8.37 -2.18
C ILE A 190 0.64 7.49 -1.94
N CYS A 191 0.88 6.27 -1.47
CA CYS A 191 -0.08 5.49 -0.72
C CYS A 191 0.11 5.80 0.75
N LEU A 192 -0.88 6.42 1.39
CA LEU A 192 -0.89 6.56 2.84
C LEU A 192 -1.41 5.26 3.45
N ASP A 193 -0.51 4.46 4.02
CA ASP A 193 -0.91 3.41 4.94
C ASP A 193 -1.05 4.00 6.34
N VAL A 194 -2.30 4.00 6.81
CA VAL A 194 -2.71 4.60 8.08
C VAL A 194 -2.22 3.77 9.27
N GLY A 195 -2.25 2.45 9.14
CA GLY A 195 -1.78 1.52 10.18
C GLY A 195 -0.28 1.59 10.38
N HIS A 196 0.49 1.64 9.28
CA HIS A 196 1.94 1.80 9.30
C HIS A 196 2.35 3.12 9.96
N ALA A 197 1.71 4.23 9.57
CA ALA A 197 1.98 5.54 10.17
C ALA A 197 1.68 5.55 11.68
N ALA A 198 0.59 4.88 12.11
CA ALA A 198 0.23 4.80 13.53
C ALA A 198 1.22 3.96 14.35
N LEU A 199 1.71 2.83 13.79
CA LEU A 199 2.77 2.02 14.40
C LEU A 199 4.08 2.80 14.54
N ALA A 200 4.45 3.53 13.49
CA ALA A 200 5.65 4.36 13.49
C ALA A 200 5.53 5.50 14.52
N ALA A 201 4.39 6.18 14.59
CA ALA A 201 4.13 7.21 15.59
C ALA A 201 4.21 6.66 17.02
N GLY A 202 3.61 5.49 17.26
CA GLY A 202 3.66 4.83 18.56
C GLY A 202 5.08 4.45 19.00
N PHE A 203 5.96 4.10 18.06
CA PHE A 203 7.34 3.72 18.35
C PHE A 203 8.29 4.92 18.43
N PHE A 204 8.24 5.83 17.47
CA PHE A 204 9.17 6.96 17.38
C PHE A 204 8.71 8.20 18.17
N GLY A 205 7.43 8.28 18.56
CA GLY A 205 6.89 9.34 19.38
C GLY A 205 6.59 10.65 18.63
N PHE A 206 6.40 10.62 17.33
CA PHE A 206 5.95 11.79 16.57
C PHE A 206 4.41 11.95 16.58
N ASP A 207 3.93 13.15 16.21
CA ASP A 207 2.48 13.37 16.06
C ASP A 207 1.97 12.67 14.79
N PHE A 208 1.16 11.65 15.00
CA PHE A 208 0.57 10.82 13.95
C PHE A 208 -0.22 11.63 12.93
N ILE A 209 -1.04 12.56 13.40
CA ILE A 209 -1.92 13.32 12.51
C ILE A 209 -1.13 14.39 11.74
N GLU A 210 -0.15 15.04 12.38
CA GLU A 210 0.70 16.01 11.70
C GLU A 210 1.53 15.35 10.59
N GLU A 211 2.11 14.18 10.85
CA GLU A 211 2.87 13.43 9.83
C GLU A 211 1.97 12.97 8.68
N CYS A 212 0.77 12.44 8.95
CA CYS A 212 -0.18 12.10 7.90
C CYS A 212 -0.66 13.33 7.12
N ALA A 213 -0.83 14.48 7.77
CA ALA A 213 -1.21 15.72 7.10
C ALA A 213 -0.09 16.25 6.18
N ALA A 214 1.18 16.04 6.53
CA ALA A 214 2.31 16.45 5.71
C ALA A 214 2.33 15.79 4.32
N ILE A 215 1.88 14.54 4.21
CA ILE A 215 1.86 13.81 2.93
C ILE A 215 0.55 13.95 2.16
N ALA A 216 -0.51 14.42 2.79
CA ALA A 216 -1.85 14.48 2.21
C ALA A 216 -1.94 15.10 0.80
N PRO A 217 -1.17 16.15 0.44
CA PRO A 217 -1.19 16.70 -0.93
C PRO A 217 -0.73 15.76 -2.02
N LEU A 218 0.09 14.76 -1.67
CA LEU A 218 0.67 13.80 -2.61
C LEU A 218 -0.08 12.46 -2.64
N VAL A 219 -1.05 12.27 -1.73
CA VAL A 219 -1.76 10.99 -1.60
C VAL A 219 -2.67 10.75 -2.80
N ARG A 220 -2.55 9.55 -3.40
CA ARG A 220 -3.36 9.03 -4.50
C ARG A 220 -4.14 7.79 -4.12
N HIS A 221 -3.64 7.08 -3.10
CA HIS A 221 -4.24 5.86 -2.56
C HIS A 221 -4.10 5.85 -1.04
N VAL A 222 -4.99 5.13 -0.36
CA VAL A 222 -4.95 4.94 1.09
C VAL A 222 -5.11 3.46 1.39
N HIS A 223 -4.21 2.90 2.19
CA HIS A 223 -4.43 1.65 2.89
C HIS A 223 -5.01 1.96 4.26
N LEU A 224 -6.17 1.39 4.53
CA LEU A 224 -6.91 1.63 5.76
C LEU A 224 -7.11 0.32 6.50
N HIS A 225 -6.42 0.18 7.59
CA HIS A 225 -6.62 -0.86 8.58
C HIS A 225 -6.37 -0.31 9.97
N ASP A 226 -6.73 -1.06 10.98
CA ASP A 226 -6.52 -0.67 12.37
C ASP A 226 -5.50 -1.57 13.05
N ASN A 227 -4.88 -1.10 14.11
CA ASN A 227 -4.01 -1.84 14.99
C ASN A 227 -4.02 -1.21 16.40
N LEU A 228 -3.23 -1.76 17.32
CA LEU A 228 -3.17 -1.26 18.70
C LEU A 228 -1.98 -0.32 18.95
N GLN A 229 -1.34 0.18 17.89
CA GLN A 229 -0.19 1.11 17.92
C GLN A 229 1.00 0.56 18.74
N ARG A 230 1.11 -0.78 18.80
CA ARG A 230 2.16 -1.48 19.56
C ARG A 230 3.08 -2.22 18.60
N THR A 231 4.26 -1.69 18.40
CA THR A 231 5.28 -2.33 17.56
C THR A 231 5.68 -3.68 18.12
N ASN A 232 5.82 -4.68 17.26
CA ASN A 232 6.34 -5.99 17.65
C ASN A 232 7.85 -5.93 17.85
N VAL A 233 8.29 -5.81 19.09
CA VAL A 233 9.71 -5.79 19.47
C VAL A 233 10.27 -7.20 19.81
N THR A 234 9.42 -8.23 19.89
CA THR A 234 9.84 -9.58 20.30
C THR A 234 10.47 -10.37 19.16
N GLY A 235 10.07 -10.11 17.93
CA GLY A 235 10.59 -10.77 16.73
C GLY A 235 10.08 -12.20 16.51
N GLU A 236 9.10 -12.64 17.25
CA GLU A 236 8.47 -13.94 17.03
C GLU A 236 7.51 -13.87 15.83
N PRO A 237 7.62 -14.80 14.87
CA PRO A 237 6.86 -14.72 13.62
C PRO A 237 5.44 -15.29 13.71
N GLN A 238 4.93 -15.60 14.92
CA GLN A 238 3.61 -16.23 15.07
C GLN A 238 2.49 -15.20 15.06
N VAL A 239 1.81 -15.06 13.93
CA VAL A 239 0.72 -14.09 13.73
C VAL A 239 -0.39 -14.22 14.77
N SER A 240 -0.79 -15.45 15.15
CA SER A 240 -1.82 -15.69 16.16
C SER A 240 -1.44 -15.11 17.55
N GLU A 241 -0.17 -15.23 17.93
CA GLU A 241 0.34 -14.63 19.17
C GLU A 241 0.33 -13.09 19.07
N HIS A 242 0.75 -12.54 17.93
CA HIS A 242 0.72 -11.09 17.72
C HIS A 242 -0.69 -10.53 17.89
N THR A 243 -1.69 -11.18 17.29
CA THR A 243 -3.10 -10.79 17.44
C THR A 243 -3.55 -10.86 18.90
N ALA A 244 -3.21 -11.93 19.60
CA ALA A 244 -3.58 -12.11 21.01
C ALA A 244 -2.99 -11.04 21.93
N TYR A 245 -1.77 -10.58 21.67
CA TYR A 245 -1.10 -9.52 22.43
C TYR A 245 -1.29 -8.13 21.84
N GLY A 246 -1.89 -8.00 20.67
CA GLY A 246 -2.08 -6.74 19.97
C GLY A 246 -0.77 -6.11 19.52
N LEU A 247 0.14 -6.91 18.95
CA LEU A 247 1.49 -6.49 18.54
C LEU A 247 1.64 -6.45 17.02
N GLY A 248 2.28 -5.42 16.54
CA GLY A 248 2.68 -5.28 15.14
C GLY A 248 1.54 -4.87 14.23
N ASP A 249 1.75 -5.12 12.96
CA ASP A 249 0.86 -4.78 11.87
C ASP A 249 -0.23 -5.84 11.72
N LEU A 250 -1.38 -5.58 12.36
CA LEU A 250 -2.44 -6.56 12.57
C LEU A 250 -3.50 -6.57 11.47
N HIS A 251 -3.56 -5.56 10.64
CA HIS A 251 -4.59 -5.39 9.60
C HIS A 251 -6.01 -5.65 10.12
N LEU A 252 -6.36 -5.05 11.28
CA LEU A 252 -7.68 -5.15 11.87
C LEU A 252 -8.70 -4.31 11.07
N PRO A 253 -9.97 -4.69 11.05
CA PRO A 253 -11.04 -3.82 10.55
C PRO A 253 -11.01 -2.44 11.23
N PRO A 254 -11.24 -1.35 10.49
CA PRO A 254 -11.32 -0.01 11.07
C PRO A 254 -12.30 0.06 12.26
N GLY A 255 -11.84 0.62 13.38
CA GLY A 255 -12.57 0.72 14.64
C GLY A 255 -12.41 -0.48 15.59
N ARG A 256 -11.64 -1.51 15.22
CA ARG A 256 -11.29 -2.62 16.13
C ARG A 256 -9.94 -2.46 16.83
N GLY A 257 -9.18 -1.45 16.50
CA GLY A 257 -7.93 -1.08 17.17
C GLY A 257 -8.06 0.18 18.01
N THR A 258 -6.98 0.96 18.03
CA THR A 258 -6.90 2.19 18.83
C THR A 258 -6.44 3.40 18.02
N ILE A 259 -6.32 3.27 16.71
CA ILE A 259 -5.94 4.40 15.84
C ILE A 259 -7.07 5.44 15.87
N PRO A 260 -6.77 6.74 16.09
CA PRO A 260 -7.77 7.79 16.14
C PRO A 260 -8.28 8.17 14.73
N LEU A 261 -8.89 7.19 14.02
CA LEU A 261 -9.28 7.30 12.61
C LEU A 261 -10.24 8.46 12.35
N GLU A 262 -11.23 8.66 13.21
CA GLU A 262 -12.18 9.78 13.06
C GLU A 262 -11.48 11.14 13.18
N ASP A 263 -10.53 11.27 14.12
CA ASP A 263 -9.77 12.51 14.28
C ASP A 263 -8.85 12.75 13.09
N LEU A 264 -8.21 11.70 12.59
CA LEU A 264 -7.38 11.74 11.40
C LEU A 264 -8.17 12.32 10.22
N PHE A 265 -9.27 11.65 9.81
CA PHE A 265 -10.04 12.04 8.64
C PHE A 265 -10.84 13.33 8.81
N ARG A 266 -11.08 13.81 10.03
CA ARG A 266 -11.60 15.16 10.28
C ARG A 266 -10.56 16.27 10.09
N ARG A 267 -9.28 15.98 10.23
CA ARG A 267 -8.18 16.97 10.21
C ARG A 267 -7.38 16.96 8.92
N ILE A 268 -7.37 15.84 8.19
CA ILE A 268 -6.69 15.73 6.90
C ILE A 268 -7.63 16.11 5.76
N GLU A 269 -7.14 16.92 4.85
CA GLU A 269 -7.79 17.23 3.58
C GLU A 269 -6.93 16.71 2.43
N PHE A 270 -7.51 15.85 1.59
CA PHE A 270 -6.88 15.38 0.36
C PHE A 270 -7.32 16.29 -0.79
N PRO A 271 -6.40 17.09 -1.41
CA PRO A 271 -6.74 17.94 -2.56
C PRO A 271 -7.30 17.14 -3.73
N GLU A 272 -6.74 15.94 -3.97
CA GLU A 272 -7.28 14.94 -4.86
C GLU A 272 -7.82 13.77 -4.02
N LYS A 273 -9.07 13.41 -4.26
CA LYS A 273 -9.70 12.32 -3.50
C LYS A 273 -9.03 10.98 -3.85
N PRO A 274 -8.31 10.34 -2.93
CA PRO A 274 -7.70 9.05 -3.17
C PRO A 274 -8.74 7.93 -3.24
N SER A 275 -8.38 6.79 -3.84
CA SER A 275 -9.05 5.52 -3.54
C SER A 275 -8.60 5.01 -2.17
N CYS A 276 -9.46 4.26 -1.49
CA CYS A 276 -9.17 3.70 -0.17
C CYS A 276 -9.35 2.17 -0.21
N CYS A 277 -8.28 1.43 -0.01
CA CYS A 277 -8.30 -0.01 0.16
C CYS A 277 -8.38 -0.34 1.66
N VAL A 278 -9.45 -1.02 2.08
CA VAL A 278 -9.47 -1.63 3.41
C VAL A 278 -8.63 -2.90 3.34
N GLU A 279 -7.47 -2.84 3.97
CA GLU A 279 -6.49 -3.92 3.92
C GLU A 279 -6.61 -4.82 5.15
N LEU A 280 -7.18 -6.00 4.94
CA LEU A 280 -7.45 -6.95 6.02
C LEU A 280 -6.50 -8.14 5.97
N SER A 281 -6.09 -8.61 7.15
CA SER A 281 -5.48 -9.93 7.30
C SER A 281 -6.43 -11.03 6.78
N PRO A 282 -5.93 -12.05 6.06
CA PRO A 282 -6.78 -13.12 5.52
C PRO A 282 -7.66 -13.81 6.57
N GLU A 283 -7.20 -13.90 7.80
CA GLU A 283 -7.95 -14.48 8.93
C GLU A 283 -9.19 -13.66 9.32
N LEU A 284 -9.23 -12.38 8.87
CA LEU A 284 -10.30 -11.44 9.18
C LEU A 284 -11.24 -11.16 8.00
N PHE A 285 -11.08 -11.87 6.88
CA PHE A 285 -11.93 -11.69 5.70
C PHE A 285 -13.43 -11.90 5.93
N TYR A 286 -13.80 -12.60 6.99
CA TYR A 286 -15.21 -12.70 7.41
C TYR A 286 -15.83 -11.34 7.77
N SER A 287 -15.03 -10.31 8.03
CA SER A 287 -15.46 -8.97 8.40
C SER A 287 -15.36 -7.93 7.28
N VAL A 288 -15.08 -8.33 6.02
CA VAL A 288 -14.93 -7.41 4.87
C VAL A 288 -16.11 -6.44 4.73
N SER A 289 -17.35 -6.94 4.79
CA SER A 289 -18.55 -6.06 4.65
C SER A 289 -18.64 -5.01 5.74
N GLU A 290 -18.34 -5.37 7.00
CA GLU A 290 -18.29 -4.44 8.13
C GLU A 290 -17.18 -3.40 7.94
N ALA A 291 -16.00 -3.85 7.53
CA ALA A 291 -14.84 -2.99 7.34
C ALA A 291 -15.03 -1.98 6.18
N LEU A 292 -15.62 -2.40 5.07
CA LEU A 292 -16.00 -1.51 3.96
C LEU A 292 -17.03 -0.47 4.39
N HIS A 293 -18.02 -0.88 5.20
CA HIS A 293 -19.00 0.06 5.75
C HIS A 293 -18.33 1.09 6.66
N ALA A 294 -17.47 0.67 7.59
CA ALA A 294 -16.75 1.57 8.49
C ALA A 294 -15.86 2.56 7.71
N ALA A 295 -15.16 2.12 6.67
CA ALA A 295 -14.35 2.99 5.83
C ALA A 295 -15.18 4.05 5.08
N ARG A 296 -16.35 3.66 4.58
CA ARG A 296 -17.29 4.61 3.93
C ARG A 296 -17.79 5.65 4.91
N GLU A 297 -18.17 5.26 6.12
CA GLU A 297 -18.61 6.18 7.18
C GLU A 297 -17.49 7.15 7.58
N LEU A 298 -16.26 6.69 7.76
CA LEU A 298 -15.08 7.55 7.99
C LEU A 298 -14.91 8.56 6.85
N GLY A 299 -15.06 8.12 5.60
CA GLY A 299 -14.97 9.00 4.43
C GLY A 299 -16.08 10.04 4.36
N LEU A 300 -17.25 9.79 4.95
CA LEU A 300 -18.36 10.74 5.02
C LEU A 300 -18.19 11.77 6.15
N ALA A 301 -17.54 11.40 7.25
CA ALA A 301 -17.32 12.29 8.41
C ALA A 301 -16.50 13.56 8.08
N VAL A 302 -15.87 13.60 6.93
CA VAL A 302 -15.08 14.73 6.38
C VAL A 302 -15.93 15.75 5.62
N ALA A 303 -17.24 15.83 5.83
CA ALA A 303 -18.06 16.87 5.19
C ALA A 303 -17.53 18.28 5.57
N PRO A 304 -17.37 19.20 4.61
CA PRO A 304 -16.83 20.52 4.90
C PRO A 304 -17.73 21.19 5.96
N ARG A 305 -17.12 21.67 7.04
CA ARG A 305 -17.78 22.63 7.91
C ARG A 305 -18.15 23.80 7.02
N GLU A 306 -19.47 24.07 6.86
CA GLU A 306 -19.92 25.33 6.28
C GLU A 306 -19.14 26.46 6.97
N ARG A 307 -18.39 27.22 6.19
CA ARG A 307 -17.77 28.44 6.71
C ARG A 307 -18.91 29.33 7.16
N VAL A 308 -19.13 29.42 8.46
CA VAL A 308 -20.01 30.45 9.02
C VAL A 308 -19.39 31.77 8.57
N PRO A 309 -20.09 32.60 7.78
CA PRO A 309 -19.58 33.92 7.41
C PRO A 309 -19.40 34.72 8.69
N ALA A 310 -18.24 35.38 8.83
CA ALA A 310 -17.92 36.28 9.92
C ALA A 310 -18.80 37.56 9.86
#